data_6f74e61822fd9d78eafee66778495b1f
#
_entry.id   6f74e61822fd9d78eafee66778495b1f
#
_cell.length_a   1.000
_cell.length_b   1.000
_cell.length_c   1.000
_cell.angle_alpha   90.00
_cell.angle_beta   90.00
_cell.angle_gamma   90.00
#
_symmetry.space_group_name_H-M   'P 1'
#
loop_
_entity.id
_entity.type
_entity.pdbx_description
1 polymer ?
#
loop_
_entity_poly.entity_id
_entity_poly.type
_entity_poly.pdbx_seq_one_letter_code
_entity_poly.pdbx_strand_id
1 'polypeptide(L)'
;MTRGNERTGFRVDPGEFRVCPLRAHAFLHDVPLEDVWAIRLRGGGAGRTIQDVRAVFIAGVEAAPAIVTGLIRLRRRIGALLGWDRQRPGWHAESFVHRLSPTDRAQSTAAPGIPDGRLSLLYRFDKEQLSELRNGTVHAFSSLSMRPTPGGYLAYLAIYVKPVHRFTRLYMAAIAPFRRLLVYPAIIRKVERGWAERYGDSRVG
;
A
#
# COMPACT_ATOMS: atom_id res chain seq x y z
N MET A 1 -22.38 -3.18 28.83
CA MET A 1 -21.95 -3.49 27.46
C MET A 1 -20.85 -2.52 27.07
N THR A 2 -19.60 -2.92 27.28
CA THR A 2 -18.39 -2.12 27.02
C THR A 2 -18.19 -2.09 25.49
N ARG A 3 -18.42 -0.94 24.87
CA ARG A 3 -17.97 -0.71 23.48
C ARG A 3 -16.44 -0.67 23.52
N GLY A 4 -15.81 -1.83 23.32
CA GLY A 4 -14.38 -1.91 23.14
C GLY A 4 -14.00 -0.99 21.99
N ASN A 5 -13.14 -0.04 22.27
CA ASN A 5 -12.49 0.84 21.30
C ASN A 5 -11.52 -0.02 20.46
N GLU A 6 -12.07 -0.92 19.64
CA GLU A 6 -11.29 -1.73 18.72
C GLU A 6 -10.68 -0.80 17.68
N ARG A 7 -9.39 -0.57 17.80
CA ARG A 7 -8.63 0.17 16.79
C ARG A 7 -8.89 -0.46 15.43
N THR A 8 -9.51 0.31 14.55
CA THR A 8 -9.96 -0.12 13.22
C THR A 8 -8.79 -0.42 12.28
N GLY A 9 -7.67 0.29 12.45
CA GLY A 9 -6.44 0.01 11.73
C GLY A 9 -5.28 -0.19 12.71
N PHE A 10 -4.48 -1.24 12.51
CA PHE A 10 -3.35 -1.58 13.36
C PHE A 10 -2.16 -2.11 12.56
N ARG A 11 -0.99 -1.89 13.11
CA ARG A 11 0.25 -2.46 12.57
C ARG A 11 0.29 -3.95 12.88
N VAL A 12 0.66 -4.74 11.88
CA VAL A 12 0.77 -6.19 11.97
C VAL A 12 2.25 -6.57 12.04
N ASP A 13 2.56 -7.62 12.78
CA ASP A 13 3.89 -8.21 12.75
C ASP A 13 4.19 -8.77 11.35
N PRO A 14 5.37 -8.50 10.79
CA PRO A 14 5.75 -9.04 9.48
C PRO A 14 5.70 -10.57 9.38
N GLY A 15 5.95 -11.29 10.48
CA GLY A 15 5.87 -12.74 10.53
C GLY A 15 4.43 -13.24 10.37
N GLU A 16 3.48 -12.61 11.09
CA GLU A 16 2.06 -12.94 10.97
C GLU A 16 1.53 -12.66 9.56
N PHE A 17 1.99 -11.59 8.92
CA PHE A 17 1.57 -11.28 7.55
C PHE A 17 2.12 -12.29 6.54
N ARG A 18 3.34 -12.78 6.74
CA ARG A 18 3.98 -13.72 5.80
C ARG A 18 3.31 -15.08 5.71
N VAL A 19 2.50 -15.48 6.71
CA VAL A 19 1.72 -16.73 6.64
C VAL A 19 0.46 -16.59 5.76
N CYS A 20 0.07 -15.38 5.37
CA CYS A 20 -1.01 -15.18 4.42
C CYS A 20 -0.59 -15.73 3.03
N PRO A 21 -1.45 -16.49 2.34
CA PRO A 21 -1.12 -17.06 1.02
C PRO A 21 -1.21 -16.01 -0.08
N LEU A 22 -0.27 -15.05 -0.09
CA LEU A 22 -0.21 -13.95 -1.05
C LEU A 22 0.88 -14.17 -2.09
N ARG A 23 0.57 -13.86 -3.34
CA ARG A 23 1.54 -13.91 -4.44
C ARG A 23 2.71 -12.96 -4.21
N ALA A 24 2.48 -11.82 -3.57
CA ALA A 24 3.51 -10.84 -3.24
C ALA A 24 4.69 -11.45 -2.45
N HIS A 25 4.45 -12.43 -1.59
CA HIS A 25 5.53 -13.04 -0.79
C HIS A 25 6.54 -13.80 -1.66
N ALA A 26 6.06 -14.60 -2.61
CA ALA A 26 6.92 -15.30 -3.56
C ALA A 26 7.55 -14.34 -4.57
N PHE A 27 6.80 -13.33 -5.01
CA PHE A 27 7.25 -12.35 -6.00
C PHE A 27 8.34 -11.41 -5.46
N LEU A 28 8.24 -11.03 -4.18
CA LEU A 28 9.15 -10.12 -3.47
C LEU A 28 10.01 -10.83 -2.42
N HIS A 29 10.32 -12.12 -2.63
CA HIS A 29 11.08 -12.93 -1.66
C HIS A 29 12.45 -12.33 -1.28
N ASP A 30 13.07 -11.57 -2.20
CA ASP A 30 14.35 -10.89 -2.06
C ASP A 30 14.23 -9.41 -1.66
N VAL A 31 13.01 -8.93 -1.38
CA VAL A 31 12.76 -7.51 -1.04
C VAL A 31 12.34 -7.38 0.42
N PRO A 32 13.04 -6.55 1.22
CA PRO A 32 12.67 -6.32 2.61
C PRO A 32 11.25 -5.78 2.79
N LEU A 33 10.51 -6.38 3.71
CA LEU A 33 9.20 -5.92 4.15
C LEU A 33 9.40 -4.88 5.26
N GLU A 34 8.99 -3.64 5.02
CA GLU A 34 9.22 -2.51 5.91
C GLU A 34 8.07 -2.26 6.88
N ASP A 35 6.85 -2.25 6.38
CA ASP A 35 5.67 -1.97 7.17
C ASP A 35 4.47 -2.80 6.68
N VAL A 36 3.65 -3.27 7.64
CA VAL A 36 2.36 -3.92 7.36
C VAL A 36 1.28 -3.31 8.25
N TRP A 37 0.16 -2.99 7.64
CA TRP A 37 -1.02 -2.46 8.29
C TRP A 37 -2.23 -3.29 7.92
N ALA A 38 -3.02 -3.68 8.92
CA ALA A 38 -4.33 -4.28 8.72
C ALA A 38 -5.42 -3.24 8.94
N ILE A 39 -6.45 -3.28 8.11
CA ILE A 39 -7.56 -2.34 8.09
C ILE A 39 -8.86 -3.15 8.11
N ARG A 40 -9.66 -2.97 9.16
CA ARG A 40 -10.97 -3.63 9.25
C ARG A 40 -11.99 -2.81 8.47
N LEU A 41 -12.55 -3.41 7.44
CA LEU A 41 -13.56 -2.82 6.57
C LEU A 41 -14.91 -3.47 6.89
N ARG A 42 -15.72 -2.80 7.69
CA ARG A 42 -17.02 -3.33 8.15
C ARG A 42 -18.08 -3.20 7.05
N GLY A 43 -18.96 -4.22 6.95
CA GLY A 43 -20.00 -4.27 5.93
C GLY A 43 -19.44 -4.58 4.54
N GLY A 44 -20.13 -4.10 3.52
CA GLY A 44 -19.75 -4.26 2.12
C GLY A 44 -20.42 -5.40 1.39
N GLY A 45 -21.10 -6.30 2.10
CA GLY A 45 -21.75 -7.46 1.49
C GLY A 45 -20.76 -8.43 0.84
N ALA A 46 -21.26 -9.39 0.09
CA ALA A 46 -20.44 -10.35 -0.65
C ALA A 46 -19.91 -9.77 -1.98
N GLY A 47 -18.92 -10.42 -2.56
CA GLY A 47 -18.46 -10.13 -3.93
C GLY A 47 -17.50 -8.94 -4.09
N ARG A 48 -17.05 -8.28 -3.00
CA ARG A 48 -16.06 -7.19 -3.10
C ARG A 48 -14.72 -7.70 -3.58
N THR A 49 -14.05 -6.89 -4.35
CA THR A 49 -12.74 -7.15 -4.94
C THR A 49 -11.70 -6.16 -4.43
N ILE A 50 -10.45 -6.40 -4.76
CA ILE A 50 -9.36 -5.49 -4.43
C ILE A 50 -9.54 -4.12 -5.07
N GLN A 51 -10.30 -4.01 -6.16
CA GLN A 51 -10.59 -2.74 -6.82
C GLN A 51 -11.43 -1.82 -5.93
N ASP A 52 -12.37 -2.38 -5.16
CA ASP A 52 -13.18 -1.63 -4.19
C ASP A 52 -12.30 -1.03 -3.09
N VAL A 53 -11.39 -1.86 -2.54
CA VAL A 53 -10.43 -1.41 -1.52
C VAL A 53 -9.47 -0.35 -2.10
N ARG A 54 -8.96 -0.59 -3.31
CA ARG A 54 -8.10 0.36 -4.01
C ARG A 54 -8.77 1.71 -4.22
N ALA A 55 -10.04 1.70 -4.64
CA ALA A 55 -10.78 2.94 -4.90
C ALA A 55 -10.88 3.82 -3.64
N VAL A 56 -11.23 3.24 -2.48
CA VAL A 56 -11.27 3.98 -1.22
C VAL A 56 -9.88 4.35 -0.72
N PHE A 57 -8.86 3.54 -1.05
CA PHE A 57 -7.48 3.83 -0.69
C PHE A 57 -6.92 5.04 -1.43
N ILE A 58 -7.12 5.12 -2.75
CA ILE A 58 -6.70 6.27 -3.57
C ILE A 58 -7.42 7.53 -3.09
N ALA A 59 -8.74 7.48 -2.91
CA ALA A 59 -9.50 8.61 -2.38
C ALA A 59 -9.00 9.04 -0.99
N GLY A 60 -8.66 8.08 -0.12
CA GLY A 60 -8.09 8.35 1.21
C GLY A 60 -6.72 9.03 1.16
N VAL A 61 -5.88 8.65 0.21
CA VAL A 61 -4.56 9.29 -0.02
C VAL A 61 -4.72 10.72 -0.56
N GLU A 62 -5.63 10.92 -1.51
CA GLU A 62 -5.92 12.24 -2.10
C GLU A 62 -6.53 13.21 -1.07
N ALA A 63 -7.39 12.70 -0.18
CA ALA A 63 -7.99 13.44 0.91
C ALA A 63 -7.11 13.54 2.16
N ALA A 64 -5.81 13.20 2.07
CA ALA A 64 -4.90 13.22 3.21
C ALA A 64 -4.80 14.62 3.84
N PRO A 65 -4.68 14.72 5.18
CA PRO A 65 -4.55 16.01 5.87
C PRO A 65 -3.39 16.86 5.35
N ALA A 66 -3.52 18.18 5.44
CA ALA A 66 -2.50 19.13 4.97
C ALA A 66 -1.10 18.87 5.55
N ILE A 67 -1.01 18.38 6.79
CA ILE A 67 0.26 18.01 7.41
C ILE A 67 0.96 16.87 6.65
N VAL A 68 0.20 15.85 6.23
CA VAL A 68 0.74 14.72 5.44
C VAL A 68 1.19 15.22 4.07
N THR A 69 0.36 16.04 3.44
CA THR A 69 0.68 16.68 2.15
C THR A 69 1.90 17.59 2.28
N GLY A 70 2.01 18.35 3.38
CA GLY A 70 3.15 19.19 3.70
C GLY A 70 4.45 18.41 3.86
N LEU A 71 4.42 17.28 4.58
CA LEU A 71 5.58 16.40 4.74
C LEU A 71 6.02 15.79 3.40
N ILE A 72 5.06 15.39 2.55
CA ILE A 72 5.36 14.90 1.21
C ILE A 72 6.00 15.99 0.34
N ARG A 73 5.48 17.23 0.42
CA ARG A 73 6.07 18.39 -0.29
C ARG A 73 7.47 18.71 0.21
N LEU A 74 7.68 18.71 1.54
CA LEU A 74 8.99 18.94 2.14
C LEU A 74 9.99 17.87 1.69
N ARG A 75 9.61 16.59 1.74
CA ARG A 75 10.44 15.50 1.21
C ARG A 75 10.80 15.71 -0.24
N ARG A 76 9.84 16.13 -1.08
CA ARG A 76 10.10 16.40 -2.51
C ARG A 76 11.07 17.58 -2.69
N ARG A 77 10.95 18.67 -1.91
CA ARG A 77 11.89 19.80 -1.94
C ARG A 77 13.30 19.36 -1.54
N ILE A 78 13.42 18.62 -0.45
CA ILE A 78 14.71 18.08 -0.01
C ILE A 78 15.27 17.12 -1.07
N GLY A 79 14.45 16.24 -1.62
CA GLY A 79 14.85 15.31 -2.68
C GLY A 79 15.32 16.02 -3.95
N ALA A 80 14.67 17.11 -4.34
CA ALA A 80 15.06 17.92 -5.48
C ALA A 80 16.40 18.66 -5.22
N LEU A 81 16.58 19.25 -4.02
CA LEU A 81 17.82 19.91 -3.61
C LEU A 81 19.01 18.94 -3.54
N LEU A 82 18.79 17.75 -3.01
CA LEU A 82 19.83 16.71 -2.87
C LEU A 82 19.99 15.84 -4.14
N GLY A 83 19.21 16.14 -5.18
CA GLY A 83 19.25 15.39 -6.44
C GLY A 83 18.74 13.93 -6.32
N TRP A 84 17.98 13.61 -5.25
CA TRP A 84 17.45 12.27 -5.00
C TRP A 84 16.39 11.83 -6.02
N ASP A 85 15.65 12.79 -6.56
CA ASP A 85 14.60 12.54 -7.55
C ASP A 85 15.14 12.65 -9.00
N ARG A 86 16.43 12.97 -9.19
CA ARG A 86 17.06 13.00 -10.50
C ARG A 86 17.34 11.57 -10.97
N GLN A 87 16.87 11.27 -12.16
CA GLN A 87 17.24 10.07 -12.87
C GLN A 87 18.71 10.22 -13.31
N ARG A 88 19.64 9.58 -12.61
CA ARG A 88 21.03 9.51 -13.05
C ARG A 88 21.21 8.30 -13.96
N PRO A 89 21.94 8.42 -15.08
CA PRO A 89 22.29 7.25 -15.90
C PRO A 89 22.91 6.15 -15.04
N GLY A 90 22.42 4.91 -15.15
CA GLY A 90 22.87 3.76 -14.36
C GLY A 90 22.18 3.58 -12.98
N TRP A 91 21.28 4.49 -12.58
CA TRP A 91 20.57 4.44 -11.28
C TRP A 91 19.10 4.01 -11.43
N HIS A 92 18.77 3.34 -12.52
CA HIS A 92 17.41 2.86 -12.76
C HIS A 92 17.24 1.46 -12.17
N ALA A 93 16.44 1.36 -11.11
CA ALA A 93 15.89 0.07 -10.76
C ALA A 93 15.02 -0.40 -11.93
N GLU A 94 15.32 -1.56 -12.49
CA GLU A 94 14.48 -2.16 -13.52
C GLU A 94 13.11 -2.51 -12.94
N SER A 95 12.06 -2.35 -13.74
CA SER A 95 10.73 -2.76 -13.37
C SER A 95 10.67 -4.26 -13.09
N PHE A 96 9.94 -4.65 -12.05
CA PHE A 96 9.71 -6.07 -11.78
C PHE A 96 8.65 -6.72 -12.69
N VAL A 97 8.14 -6.00 -13.67
CA VAL A 97 7.24 -6.58 -14.71
C VAL A 97 7.87 -7.80 -15.39
N HIS A 98 9.22 -7.85 -15.52
CA HIS A 98 9.92 -9.01 -16.09
C HIS A 98 9.81 -10.28 -15.22
N ARG A 99 9.55 -10.14 -13.92
CA ARG A 99 9.37 -11.27 -12.99
C ARG A 99 7.98 -11.92 -13.07
N LEU A 100 7.03 -11.29 -13.76
CA LEU A 100 5.69 -11.85 -13.93
C LEU A 100 5.73 -13.07 -14.83
N SER A 101 5.26 -14.19 -14.29
CA SER A 101 5.06 -15.40 -15.08
C SER A 101 3.94 -15.21 -16.12
N PRO A 102 3.88 -16.03 -17.17
CA PRO A 102 2.74 -16.03 -18.08
C PRO A 102 1.40 -16.22 -17.36
N THR A 103 1.37 -17.05 -16.33
CA THR A 103 0.20 -17.29 -15.49
C THR A 103 -0.22 -16.04 -14.73
N ASP A 104 0.74 -15.33 -14.08
CA ASP A 104 0.44 -14.07 -13.37
C ASP A 104 -0.16 -13.03 -14.32
N ARG A 105 0.38 -12.94 -15.55
CA ARG A 105 -0.13 -12.02 -16.58
C ARG A 105 -1.54 -12.38 -17.03
N ALA A 106 -1.82 -13.67 -17.23
CA ALA A 106 -3.12 -14.15 -17.65
C ALA A 106 -4.19 -14.00 -16.57
N GLN A 107 -3.82 -14.16 -15.29
CA GLN A 107 -4.73 -14.00 -14.15
C GLN A 107 -4.95 -12.55 -13.75
N SER A 108 -4.09 -11.64 -14.19
CA SER A 108 -4.21 -10.22 -13.83
C SER A 108 -5.40 -9.58 -14.54
N THR A 109 -6.27 -8.95 -13.76
CA THR A 109 -7.47 -8.24 -14.28
C THR A 109 -7.12 -6.89 -14.93
N ALA A 110 -5.85 -6.51 -14.94
CA ALA A 110 -5.35 -5.30 -15.58
C ALA A 110 -3.92 -5.49 -16.09
N ALA A 111 -3.57 -4.80 -17.16
CA ALA A 111 -2.25 -4.92 -17.77
C ALA A 111 -1.14 -4.42 -16.85
N PRO A 112 0.03 -5.10 -16.81
CA PRO A 112 1.20 -4.60 -16.11
C PRO A 112 1.68 -3.26 -16.70
N GLY A 113 2.25 -2.41 -15.83
CA GLY A 113 2.85 -1.13 -16.22
C GLY A 113 1.86 0.04 -16.32
N ILE A 114 0.55 -0.19 -16.21
CA ILE A 114 -0.42 0.92 -16.21
C ILE A 114 -0.28 1.78 -14.94
N PRO A 115 -0.63 3.08 -15.02
CA PRO A 115 -0.63 3.96 -13.85
C PRO A 115 -1.60 3.48 -12.76
N ASP A 116 -1.13 3.48 -11.51
CA ASP A 116 -1.87 3.18 -10.31
C ASP A 116 -1.65 4.31 -9.29
N GLY A 117 -2.30 5.44 -9.50
CA GLY A 117 -1.98 6.69 -8.82
C GLY A 117 -0.57 7.15 -9.18
N ARG A 118 0.33 7.19 -8.18
CA ARG A 118 1.76 7.52 -8.37
C ARG A 118 2.64 6.29 -8.59
N LEU A 119 2.06 5.11 -8.54
CA LEU A 119 2.70 3.83 -8.70
C LEU A 119 2.47 3.31 -10.13
N SER A 120 3.16 2.25 -10.49
CA SER A 120 2.93 1.48 -11.69
C SER A 120 2.46 0.09 -11.29
N LEU A 121 1.37 -0.38 -11.86
CA LEU A 121 0.80 -1.68 -11.54
C LEU A 121 1.75 -2.80 -12.02
N LEU A 122 1.98 -3.79 -11.16
CA LEU A 122 2.62 -5.04 -11.55
C LEU A 122 1.58 -6.09 -11.90
N TYR A 123 0.65 -6.37 -11.01
CA TYR A 123 -0.50 -7.25 -11.24
C TYR A 123 -1.68 -6.86 -10.34
N ARG A 124 -2.88 -7.28 -10.75
CA ARG A 124 -4.10 -7.17 -9.97
C ARG A 124 -4.92 -8.44 -10.13
N PHE A 125 -5.12 -9.15 -9.01
CA PHE A 125 -6.04 -10.27 -8.88
C PHE A 125 -7.29 -9.82 -8.13
N ASP A 126 -8.28 -10.70 -7.96
CA ASP A 126 -9.53 -10.34 -7.25
C ASP A 126 -9.31 -9.88 -5.81
N LYS A 127 -8.34 -10.47 -5.10
CA LYS A 127 -8.10 -10.22 -3.67
C LYS A 127 -6.73 -9.65 -3.37
N GLU A 128 -5.91 -9.41 -4.36
CA GLU A 128 -4.55 -8.93 -4.20
C GLU A 128 -4.12 -8.03 -5.37
N GLN A 129 -3.37 -6.98 -5.06
CA GLN A 129 -2.73 -6.10 -6.04
C GLN A 129 -1.32 -5.77 -5.59
N LEU A 130 -0.40 -5.73 -6.53
CA LEU A 130 0.96 -5.26 -6.33
C LEU A 130 1.28 -4.13 -7.30
N SER A 131 1.80 -3.04 -6.78
CA SER A 131 2.24 -1.88 -7.56
C SER A 131 3.64 -1.45 -7.12
N GLU A 132 4.43 -0.89 -8.03
CA GLU A 132 5.79 -0.44 -7.76
C GLU A 132 5.95 1.07 -7.93
N LEU A 133 6.86 1.66 -7.17
CA LEU A 133 7.37 3.02 -7.31
C LEU A 133 8.88 2.98 -7.46
N ARG A 134 9.39 3.52 -8.54
CA ARG A 134 10.83 3.58 -8.82
C ARG A 134 11.29 5.02 -8.92
N ASN A 135 12.30 5.36 -8.15
CA ASN A 135 13.03 6.62 -8.28
C ASN A 135 14.50 6.44 -7.89
N GLY A 136 15.30 7.48 -8.00
CA GLY A 136 16.74 7.41 -7.68
C GLY A 136 17.06 7.10 -6.21
N THR A 137 16.08 7.06 -5.31
CA THR A 137 16.29 6.83 -3.87
C THR A 137 15.79 5.47 -3.41
N VAL A 138 14.65 5.03 -3.95
CA VAL A 138 13.97 3.81 -3.53
C VAL A 138 13.35 3.08 -4.71
N HIS A 139 13.32 1.76 -4.64
CA HIS A 139 12.41 0.92 -5.38
C HIS A 139 11.44 0.31 -4.36
N ALA A 140 10.27 0.91 -4.26
CA ALA A 140 9.25 0.54 -3.28
C ALA A 140 8.11 -0.21 -3.94
N PHE A 141 7.49 -1.12 -3.20
CA PHE A 141 6.33 -1.87 -3.64
C PHE A 141 5.22 -1.70 -2.62
N SER A 142 4.02 -1.49 -3.12
CA SER A 142 2.78 -1.46 -2.34
C SER A 142 1.98 -2.70 -2.67
N SER A 143 1.88 -3.61 -1.72
CA SER A 143 0.98 -4.76 -1.79
C SER A 143 -0.30 -4.41 -1.04
N LEU A 144 -1.41 -4.47 -1.73
CA LEU A 144 -2.74 -4.32 -1.19
C LEU A 144 -3.46 -5.66 -1.33
N SER A 145 -3.95 -6.21 -0.24
CA SER A 145 -4.67 -7.49 -0.25
C SER A 145 -5.88 -7.43 0.66
N MET A 146 -6.83 -8.32 0.45
CA MET A 146 -8.04 -8.41 1.26
C MET A 146 -8.50 -9.84 1.44
N ARG A 147 -9.12 -10.11 2.57
CA ARG A 147 -9.83 -11.37 2.83
C ARG A 147 -11.19 -11.10 3.47
N PRO A 148 -12.20 -11.93 3.20
CA PRO A 148 -13.48 -11.82 3.88
C PRO A 148 -13.35 -12.17 5.36
N THR A 149 -14.20 -11.56 6.19
CA THR A 149 -14.34 -11.83 7.62
C THR A 149 -15.82 -11.80 7.99
N PRO A 150 -16.21 -12.38 9.13
CA PRO A 150 -17.57 -12.18 9.63
C PRO A 150 -17.88 -10.68 9.78
N GLY A 151 -18.85 -10.18 9.01
CA GLY A 151 -19.27 -8.78 9.06
C GLY A 151 -18.45 -7.80 8.21
N GLY A 152 -17.66 -8.29 7.23
CA GLY A 152 -16.95 -7.40 6.29
C GLY A 152 -15.66 -7.99 5.73
N TYR A 153 -14.60 -7.19 5.71
CA TYR A 153 -13.31 -7.58 5.15
C TYR A 153 -12.15 -7.11 6.04
N LEU A 154 -11.05 -7.83 5.97
CA LEU A 154 -9.76 -7.41 6.50
C LEU A 154 -8.83 -7.14 5.32
N ALA A 155 -8.48 -5.88 5.12
CA ALA A 155 -7.53 -5.47 4.11
C ALA A 155 -6.14 -5.31 4.73
N TYR A 156 -5.09 -5.63 3.96
CA TYR A 156 -3.70 -5.38 4.34
C TYR A 156 -3.05 -4.42 3.35
N LEU A 157 -2.31 -3.47 3.90
CA LEU A 157 -1.36 -2.66 3.17
C LEU A 157 0.04 -3.06 3.62
N ALA A 158 0.83 -3.62 2.73
CA ALA A 158 2.22 -3.97 2.99
C ALA A 158 3.15 -3.18 2.08
N ILE A 159 4.20 -2.63 2.66
CA ILE A 159 5.21 -1.84 1.95
C ILE A 159 6.53 -2.60 1.99
N TYR A 160 7.04 -2.91 0.81
CA TYR A 160 8.36 -3.48 0.61
C TYR A 160 9.28 -2.43 0.01
N VAL A 161 10.55 -2.45 0.39
CA VAL A 161 11.54 -1.50 -0.14
C VAL A 161 12.84 -2.23 -0.48
N LYS A 162 13.17 -2.23 -1.77
CA LYS A 162 14.48 -2.67 -2.23
C LYS A 162 15.44 -1.48 -2.12
N PRO A 163 16.52 -1.59 -1.33
CA PRO A 163 17.52 -0.54 -1.27
C PRO A 163 18.20 -0.36 -2.64
N VAL A 164 18.17 0.87 -3.14
CA VAL A 164 18.91 1.23 -4.37
C VAL A 164 20.33 1.65 -4.01
N HIS A 165 20.50 2.21 -2.80
CA HIS A 165 21.76 2.67 -2.23
C HIS A 165 21.87 2.32 -0.76
N ARG A 166 23.11 2.37 -0.22
CA ARG A 166 23.32 2.30 1.23
C ARG A 166 22.59 3.40 2.01
N PHE A 167 22.38 4.55 1.43
CA PHE A 167 21.60 5.65 2.03
C PHE A 167 20.10 5.37 2.10
N THR A 168 19.55 4.46 1.29
CA THR A 168 18.13 4.11 1.34
C THR A 168 17.73 3.64 2.74
N ARG A 169 18.56 2.82 3.39
CA ARG A 169 18.26 2.31 4.75
C ARG A 169 18.20 3.44 5.77
N LEU A 170 19.17 4.34 5.76
CA LEU A 170 19.20 5.50 6.66
C LEU A 170 17.99 6.41 6.42
N TYR A 171 17.70 6.70 5.15
CA TYR A 171 16.53 7.48 4.77
C TYR A 171 15.23 6.82 5.25
N MET A 172 15.04 5.53 5.03
CA MET A 172 13.86 4.79 5.45
C MET A 172 13.71 4.78 6.97
N ALA A 173 14.81 4.64 7.71
CA ALA A 173 14.82 4.73 9.17
C ALA A 173 14.43 6.13 9.67
N ALA A 174 14.98 7.18 9.06
CA ALA A 174 14.68 8.56 9.42
C ALA A 174 13.20 8.94 9.22
N ILE A 175 12.57 8.45 8.15
CA ILE A 175 11.15 8.75 7.87
C ILE A 175 10.17 7.78 8.53
N ALA A 176 10.66 6.68 9.10
CA ALA A 176 9.80 5.65 9.69
C ALA A 176 8.86 6.20 10.79
N PRO A 177 9.30 7.03 11.76
CA PRO A 177 8.40 7.59 12.76
C PRO A 177 7.26 8.39 12.15
N PHE A 178 7.54 9.23 11.16
CA PHE A 178 6.53 10.06 10.49
C PHE A 178 5.52 9.20 9.71
N ARG A 179 6.00 8.20 8.99
CA ARG A 179 5.12 7.26 8.27
C ARG A 179 4.19 6.55 9.25
N ARG A 180 4.76 5.99 10.31
CA ARG A 180 4.04 5.13 11.26
C ARG A 180 3.08 5.89 12.16
N LEU A 181 3.46 7.08 12.62
CA LEU A 181 2.67 7.84 13.59
C LEU A 181 1.69 8.83 12.93
N LEU A 182 1.99 9.33 11.75
CA LEU A 182 1.18 10.39 11.11
C LEU A 182 0.56 9.93 9.79
N VAL A 183 1.37 9.42 8.85
CA VAL A 183 0.91 9.17 7.48
C VAL A 183 -0.06 8.01 7.42
N TYR A 184 0.37 6.82 7.86
CA TYR A 184 -0.49 5.63 7.79
C TYR A 184 -1.77 5.76 8.62
N PRO A 185 -1.74 6.20 9.90
CA PRO A 185 -2.98 6.35 10.65
C PRO A 185 -3.96 7.36 10.03
N ALA A 186 -3.45 8.43 9.40
CA ALA A 186 -4.30 9.40 8.72
C ALA A 186 -4.96 8.81 7.47
N ILE A 187 -4.20 8.09 6.64
CA ILE A 187 -4.73 7.43 5.44
C ILE A 187 -5.72 6.33 5.82
N ILE A 188 -5.37 5.48 6.78
CA ILE A 188 -6.21 4.37 7.24
C ILE A 188 -7.58 4.88 7.70
N ARG A 189 -7.63 5.92 8.55
CA ARG A 189 -8.90 6.51 8.98
C ARG A 189 -9.75 7.02 7.81
N LYS A 190 -9.11 7.55 6.75
CA LYS A 190 -9.83 7.99 5.55
C LYS A 190 -10.36 6.82 4.74
N VAL A 191 -9.56 5.75 4.61
CA VAL A 191 -9.98 4.51 3.94
C VAL A 191 -11.17 3.88 4.64
N GLU A 192 -11.13 3.76 5.96
CA GLU A 192 -12.23 3.21 6.77
C GLU A 192 -13.51 4.02 6.61
N ARG A 193 -13.39 5.35 6.70
CA ARG A 193 -14.53 6.24 6.51
C ARG A 193 -15.09 6.12 5.10
N GLY A 194 -14.25 6.23 4.07
CA GLY A 194 -14.67 6.10 2.68
C GLY A 194 -15.28 4.74 2.35
N TRP A 195 -14.81 3.67 3.03
CA TRP A 195 -15.44 2.36 2.90
C TRP A 195 -16.82 2.34 3.54
N ALA A 196 -16.94 2.84 4.78
CA ALA A 196 -18.21 2.89 5.50
C ALA A 196 -19.28 3.76 4.78
N GLU A 197 -18.85 4.88 4.19
CA GLU A 197 -19.72 5.76 3.40
C GLU A 197 -20.21 5.09 2.10
N ARG A 198 -19.35 4.28 1.47
CA ARG A 198 -19.66 3.68 0.16
C ARG A 198 -20.30 2.31 0.27
N TYR A 199 -19.92 1.53 1.27
CA TYR A 199 -20.27 0.12 1.39
C TYR A 199 -20.72 -0.30 2.79
N GLY A 200 -20.78 0.63 3.76
CA GLY A 200 -21.34 0.33 5.08
C GLY A 200 -22.80 -0.10 4.94
N ASP A 201 -23.25 -1.01 5.80
CA ASP A 201 -24.64 -1.38 5.83
C ASP A 201 -25.44 -0.12 6.13
N SER A 202 -26.28 0.30 5.20
CA SER A 202 -27.30 1.32 5.46
C SER A 202 -28.10 0.79 6.65
N ARG A 203 -28.01 1.44 7.80
CA ARG A 203 -28.91 1.13 8.91
C ARG A 203 -30.30 1.37 8.36
N VAL A 204 -31.02 0.28 8.10
CA VAL A 204 -32.46 0.35 7.95
C VAL A 204 -32.95 0.94 9.26
N GLY A 205 -33.44 2.19 9.19
CA GLY A 205 -34.04 2.92 10.30
C GLY A 205 -35.39 2.31 10.67
#